data_14f1311fd8e85aad73a66adca48eca26
#
_entry.id   14f1311fd8e85aad73a66adca48eca26
#
_cell.length_a   1.000
_cell.length_b   1.000
_cell.length_c   1.000
_cell.angle_alpha   90.00
_cell.angle_beta   90.00
_cell.angle_gamma   90.00
#
_symmetry.space_group_name_H-M   'P 1'
#
loop_
_entity.id
_entity.type
_entity.pdbx_description
1 polymer ?
#
loop_
_entity_poly.entity_id
_entity_poly.type
_entity_poly.pdbx_seq_one_letter_code
_entity_poly.pdbx_strand_id
1 'polypeptide(L)'
;MTNLEGAVVLVVGASGGLGSRIAAQLEAAGSTVVRASRSGSVDGPAEDLREPAAAAALVSAALAAHGRLDGVVIAAGVVAFGPASEDSDTTLDDLFAINTLGPIRLIRESFAPLTESAQAGGKPFIVTLTGIVSEVPTAGLAAYSAAKSGLAAFMVAASREFRRSGIRLMDARPGHIDTQLSQHPISGTAPQFGAALNPDAVAARVVQAIRDDEKDLPSTAF
;
A
#
# COMPACT_ATOMS: atom_id res chain seq x y z
N MET A 1 1.04 21.04 -4.85
CA MET A 1 2.10 20.15 -4.34
C MET A 1 1.83 19.84 -2.88
N THR A 2 1.97 18.59 -2.47
CA THR A 2 1.86 18.15 -1.07
C THR A 2 3.17 18.46 -0.35
N ASN A 3 3.09 19.19 0.77
CA ASN A 3 4.24 19.39 1.64
C ASN A 3 4.42 18.16 2.53
N LEU A 4 5.58 17.53 2.47
CA LEU A 4 5.93 16.38 3.29
C LEU A 4 6.67 16.75 4.58
N GLU A 5 7.16 17.98 4.69
CA GLU A 5 7.85 18.46 5.90
C GLU A 5 6.88 18.50 7.08
N GLY A 6 7.19 17.78 8.15
CA GLY A 6 6.37 17.65 9.35
C GLY A 6 5.08 16.83 9.19
N ALA A 7 4.82 16.24 8.01
CA ALA A 7 3.66 15.37 7.81
C ALA A 7 3.84 14.04 8.56
N VAL A 8 2.79 13.56 9.22
CA VAL A 8 2.76 12.23 9.86
C VAL A 8 2.21 11.20 8.87
N VAL A 9 3.02 10.23 8.50
CA VAL A 9 2.68 9.22 7.48
C VAL A 9 2.77 7.81 8.06
N LEU A 10 1.67 7.06 8.02
CA LEU A 10 1.64 5.64 8.37
C LEU A 10 2.05 4.82 7.14
N VAL A 11 3.13 4.05 7.24
CA VAL A 11 3.59 3.12 6.19
C VAL A 11 3.38 1.68 6.66
N VAL A 12 2.40 0.99 6.09
CA VAL A 12 2.08 -0.40 6.42
C VAL A 12 2.80 -1.34 5.45
N GLY A 13 3.53 -2.31 6.00
CA GLY A 13 4.48 -3.13 5.24
C GLY A 13 5.88 -2.51 5.19
N ALA A 14 6.23 -1.67 6.16
CA ALA A 14 7.50 -0.95 6.23
C ALA A 14 8.73 -1.84 6.46
N SER A 15 8.56 -3.13 6.76
CA SER A 15 9.65 -4.13 6.78
C SER A 15 9.92 -4.75 5.40
N GLY A 16 9.02 -4.57 4.43
CA GLY A 16 9.13 -5.12 3.08
C GLY A 16 10.11 -4.35 2.20
N GLY A 17 10.55 -4.98 1.11
CA GLY A 17 11.56 -4.43 0.20
C GLY A 17 11.22 -3.05 -0.38
N LEU A 18 9.97 -2.80 -0.74
CA LEU A 18 9.53 -1.50 -1.26
C LEU A 18 9.05 -0.56 -0.14
N GLY A 19 8.29 -1.08 0.83
CA GLY A 19 7.75 -0.28 1.93
C GLY A 19 8.83 0.39 2.78
N SER A 20 9.93 -0.31 3.04
CA SER A 20 11.09 0.25 3.78
C SER A 20 11.75 1.42 3.05
N ARG A 21 11.83 1.33 1.72
CA ARG A 21 12.43 2.39 0.88
C ARG A 21 11.51 3.61 0.76
N ILE A 22 10.21 3.38 0.60
CA ILE A 22 9.23 4.49 0.62
C ILE A 22 9.29 5.21 1.98
N ALA A 23 9.31 4.46 3.09
CA ALA A 23 9.41 5.02 4.42
C ALA A 23 10.68 5.89 4.59
N ALA A 24 11.85 5.36 4.20
CA ALA A 24 13.11 6.10 4.27
C ALA A 24 13.10 7.38 3.41
N GLN A 25 12.51 7.35 2.24
CA GLN A 25 12.41 8.52 1.37
C GLN A 25 11.40 9.56 1.87
N LEU A 26 10.32 9.15 2.52
CA LEU A 26 9.39 10.06 3.21
C LEU A 26 10.09 10.74 4.39
N GLU A 27 10.87 10.01 5.18
CA GLU A 27 11.70 10.57 6.25
C GLU A 27 12.74 11.56 5.73
N ALA A 28 13.45 11.20 4.66
CA ALA A 28 14.39 12.11 3.99
C ALA A 28 13.71 13.37 3.41
N ALA A 29 12.40 13.30 3.16
CA ALA A 29 11.58 14.42 2.75
C ALA A 29 11.01 15.24 3.91
N GLY A 30 11.40 14.94 5.15
CA GLY A 30 11.00 15.66 6.37
C GLY A 30 9.72 15.13 7.04
N SER A 31 9.17 13.99 6.59
CA SER A 31 8.00 13.40 7.23
C SER A 31 8.36 12.62 8.49
N THR A 32 7.46 12.61 9.46
CA THR A 32 7.47 11.67 10.58
C THR A 32 6.77 10.39 10.12
N VAL A 33 7.51 9.28 10.04
CA VAL A 33 6.97 8.02 9.53
C VAL A 33 6.66 7.06 10.67
N VAL A 34 5.40 6.63 10.77
CA VAL A 34 4.98 5.51 11.62
C VAL A 34 5.15 4.24 10.80
N ARG A 35 6.18 3.46 11.12
CA ARG A 35 6.51 2.22 10.41
C ARG A 35 5.72 1.06 11.02
N ALA A 36 4.86 0.43 10.25
CA ALA A 36 4.08 -0.72 10.68
C ALA A 36 4.45 -1.99 9.91
N SER A 37 4.51 -3.11 10.61
CA SER A 37 4.77 -4.43 10.02
C SER A 37 3.98 -5.53 10.72
N ARG A 38 3.85 -6.69 10.10
CA ARG A 38 3.19 -7.85 10.71
C ARG A 38 3.96 -8.39 11.92
N SER A 39 5.27 -8.41 11.86
CA SER A 39 6.14 -9.11 12.83
C SER A 39 6.76 -8.21 13.90
N GLY A 40 6.47 -6.92 13.91
CA GLY A 40 7.16 -6.00 14.80
C GLY A 40 8.67 -5.86 14.52
N SER A 41 9.11 -6.21 13.32
CA SER A 41 10.52 -6.13 12.90
C SER A 41 11.02 -4.70 12.65
N VAL A 42 10.17 -3.72 12.88
CA VAL A 42 10.46 -2.28 12.77
C VAL A 42 9.97 -1.58 14.05
N ASP A 43 10.52 -0.42 14.34
CA ASP A 43 10.08 0.40 15.47
C ASP A 43 8.69 0.99 15.17
N GLY A 44 7.64 0.28 15.59
CA GLY A 44 6.27 0.68 15.34
C GLY A 44 5.26 -0.45 15.57
N PRO A 45 3.97 -0.19 15.30
CA PRO A 45 2.92 -1.16 15.59
C PRO A 45 3.05 -2.44 14.75
N ALA A 46 2.76 -3.56 15.41
CA ALA A 46 2.79 -4.89 14.83
C ALA A 46 1.37 -5.43 14.68
N GLU A 47 0.88 -5.50 13.45
CA GLU A 47 -0.49 -5.94 13.17
C GLU A 47 -0.56 -6.78 11.89
N ASP A 48 -1.35 -7.84 11.90
CA ASP A 48 -1.63 -8.66 10.74
C ASP A 48 -2.91 -8.20 10.03
N LEU A 49 -2.80 -7.76 8.79
CA LEU A 49 -3.95 -7.28 8.01
C LEU A 49 -5.05 -8.32 7.76
N ARG A 50 -4.81 -9.59 8.03
CA ARG A 50 -5.85 -10.63 8.03
C ARG A 50 -6.88 -10.36 9.13
N GLU A 51 -6.43 -9.83 10.26
CA GLU A 51 -7.28 -9.56 11.41
C GLU A 51 -8.15 -8.31 11.17
N PRO A 52 -9.48 -8.40 11.35
CA PRO A 52 -10.37 -7.26 11.14
C PRO A 52 -10.05 -6.03 12.00
N ALA A 53 -9.49 -6.22 13.20
CA ALA A 53 -9.16 -5.14 14.13
C ALA A 53 -7.83 -4.44 13.80
N ALA A 54 -6.97 -5.05 12.97
CA ALA A 54 -5.63 -4.54 12.68
C ALA A 54 -5.64 -3.11 12.14
N ALA A 55 -6.57 -2.80 11.25
CA ALA A 55 -6.66 -1.47 10.64
C ALA A 55 -6.92 -0.37 11.68
N ALA A 56 -7.86 -0.59 12.59
CA ALA A 56 -8.18 0.36 13.66
C ALA A 56 -7.01 0.50 14.64
N ALA A 57 -6.33 -0.60 14.98
CA ALA A 57 -5.16 -0.60 15.86
C ALA A 57 -4.01 0.21 15.26
N LEU A 58 -3.70 0.04 13.97
CA LEU A 58 -2.66 0.77 13.27
C LEU A 58 -2.90 2.29 13.24
N VAL A 59 -4.13 2.70 12.91
CA VAL A 59 -4.50 4.13 12.89
C VAL A 59 -4.46 4.71 14.30
N SER A 60 -5.01 3.99 15.29
CA SER A 60 -5.00 4.42 16.69
C SER A 60 -3.58 4.58 17.24
N ALA A 61 -2.66 3.66 16.89
CA ALA A 61 -1.27 3.77 17.30
C ALA A 61 -0.58 5.03 16.72
N ALA A 62 -0.82 5.34 15.44
CA ALA A 62 -0.29 6.55 14.83
C ALA A 62 -0.83 7.83 15.50
N LEU A 63 -2.13 7.86 15.77
CA LEU A 63 -2.77 8.99 16.47
C LEU A 63 -2.30 9.13 17.90
N ALA A 64 -2.15 8.03 18.65
CA ALA A 64 -1.66 8.04 20.02
C ALA A 64 -0.22 8.57 20.12
N ALA A 65 0.63 8.25 19.14
CA ALA A 65 2.02 8.70 19.13
C ALA A 65 2.20 10.16 18.69
N HIS A 66 1.38 10.65 17.75
CA HIS A 66 1.64 11.92 17.06
C HIS A 66 0.45 12.90 17.05
N GLY A 67 -0.71 12.49 17.52
CA GLY A 67 -1.92 13.35 17.60
C GLY A 67 -2.55 13.70 16.24
N ARG A 68 -1.99 13.21 15.12
CA ARG A 68 -2.47 13.50 13.75
C ARG A 68 -2.06 12.41 12.77
N LEU A 69 -2.72 12.40 11.62
CA LEU A 69 -2.35 11.55 10.48
C LEU A 69 -2.54 12.35 9.18
N ASP A 70 -1.51 12.43 8.34
CA ASP A 70 -1.51 13.21 7.10
C ASP A 70 -1.40 12.34 5.86
N GLY A 71 -0.92 11.12 6.01
CA GLY A 71 -0.80 10.19 4.91
C GLY A 71 -0.79 8.73 5.33
N VAL A 72 -1.20 7.86 4.42
CA VAL A 72 -1.12 6.40 4.57
C VAL A 72 -0.53 5.80 3.30
N VAL A 73 0.49 4.97 3.46
CA VAL A 73 1.05 4.16 2.37
C VAL A 73 0.87 2.69 2.69
N ILE A 74 0.15 1.97 1.84
CA ILE A 74 -0.16 0.55 2.01
C ILE A 74 0.74 -0.26 1.09
N ALA A 75 1.91 -0.64 1.59
CA ALA A 75 2.93 -1.42 0.88
C ALA A 75 2.93 -2.91 1.30
N ALA A 76 2.05 -3.30 2.22
CA ALA A 76 1.87 -4.69 2.60
C ALA A 76 1.21 -5.49 1.48
N GLY A 77 1.64 -6.73 1.29
CA GLY A 77 1.05 -7.65 0.33
C GLY A 77 1.74 -9.00 0.34
N VAL A 78 1.04 -9.98 -0.20
CA VAL A 78 1.54 -11.34 -0.43
C VAL A 78 1.23 -11.75 -1.86
N VAL A 79 1.98 -12.72 -2.39
CA VAL A 79 1.80 -13.25 -3.73
C VAL A 79 1.69 -14.77 -3.68
N ALA A 80 0.94 -15.37 -4.60
CA ALA A 80 0.90 -16.79 -4.88
C ALA A 80 1.05 -17.02 -6.38
N PHE A 81 1.66 -18.14 -6.74
CA PHE A 81 1.87 -18.57 -8.12
C PHE A 81 1.30 -19.96 -8.33
N GLY A 82 0.70 -20.19 -9.47
CA GLY A 82 0.19 -21.50 -9.87
C GLY A 82 -1.01 -21.43 -10.81
N PRO A 83 -1.45 -22.60 -11.32
CA PRO A 83 -2.67 -22.69 -12.11
C PRO A 83 -3.90 -22.34 -11.26
N ALA A 84 -4.84 -21.57 -11.80
CA ALA A 84 -6.07 -21.20 -11.09
C ALA A 84 -6.91 -22.39 -10.59
N SER A 85 -6.76 -23.55 -11.24
CA SER A 85 -7.45 -24.80 -10.84
C SER A 85 -6.85 -25.46 -9.60
N GLU A 86 -5.68 -25.00 -9.12
CA GLU A 86 -4.94 -25.58 -7.99
C GLU A 86 -4.89 -24.63 -6.78
N ASP A 87 -5.47 -23.44 -6.88
CA ASP A 87 -5.55 -22.51 -5.78
C ASP A 87 -6.37 -23.11 -4.63
N SER A 88 -5.77 -23.23 -3.43
CA SER A 88 -6.47 -23.67 -2.24
C SER A 88 -7.33 -22.55 -1.63
N ASP A 89 -8.39 -22.90 -0.93
CA ASP A 89 -9.23 -21.93 -0.21
C ASP A 89 -8.39 -21.07 0.74
N THR A 90 -7.43 -21.67 1.46
CA THR A 90 -6.50 -20.92 2.33
C THR A 90 -5.67 -19.89 1.56
N THR A 91 -5.18 -20.25 0.38
CA THR A 91 -4.42 -19.32 -0.47
C THR A 91 -5.31 -18.17 -0.95
N LEU A 92 -6.54 -18.47 -1.36
CA LEU A 92 -7.53 -17.47 -1.76
C LEU A 92 -7.85 -16.52 -0.61
N ASP A 93 -8.17 -17.07 0.56
CA ASP A 93 -8.48 -16.29 1.76
C ASP A 93 -7.34 -15.35 2.15
N ASP A 94 -6.09 -15.85 2.20
CA ASP A 94 -4.92 -15.04 2.52
C ASP A 94 -4.67 -13.93 1.48
N LEU A 95 -4.79 -14.25 0.18
CA LEU A 95 -4.62 -13.25 -0.88
C LEU A 95 -5.64 -12.12 -0.77
N PHE A 96 -6.92 -12.44 -0.57
CA PHE A 96 -7.96 -11.43 -0.46
C PHE A 96 -7.91 -10.71 0.89
N ALA A 97 -7.63 -11.39 1.98
CA ALA A 97 -7.52 -10.77 3.30
C ALA A 97 -6.41 -9.70 3.33
N ILE A 98 -5.22 -10.01 2.80
CA ILE A 98 -4.04 -9.15 2.91
C ILE A 98 -3.98 -8.11 1.77
N ASN A 99 -4.31 -8.50 0.52
CA ASN A 99 -4.16 -7.59 -0.63
C ASN A 99 -5.41 -6.76 -0.91
N THR A 100 -6.57 -7.09 -0.33
CA THR A 100 -7.84 -6.41 -0.62
C THR A 100 -8.54 -5.93 0.64
N LEU A 101 -8.98 -6.85 1.51
CA LEU A 101 -9.84 -6.51 2.65
C LEU A 101 -9.11 -5.69 3.72
N GLY A 102 -7.88 -6.07 4.07
CA GLY A 102 -7.04 -5.33 5.01
C GLY A 102 -6.79 -3.89 4.55
N PRO A 103 -6.30 -3.66 3.33
CA PRO A 103 -6.20 -2.33 2.74
C PRO A 103 -7.50 -1.53 2.74
N ILE A 104 -8.63 -2.12 2.34
CA ILE A 104 -9.94 -1.45 2.36
C ILE A 104 -10.34 -1.04 3.78
N ARG A 105 -10.14 -1.91 4.78
CA ARG A 105 -10.38 -1.58 6.18
C ARG A 105 -9.51 -0.42 6.64
N LEU A 106 -8.22 -0.43 6.29
CA LEU A 106 -7.28 0.62 6.65
C LEU A 106 -7.65 1.97 6.02
N ILE A 107 -8.05 1.98 4.73
CA ILE A 107 -8.55 3.17 4.04
C ILE A 107 -9.77 3.73 4.77
N ARG A 108 -10.72 2.88 5.16
CA ARG A 108 -11.91 3.27 5.92
C ARG A 108 -11.58 3.87 7.28
N GLU A 109 -10.73 3.22 8.06
CA GLU A 109 -10.34 3.70 9.40
C GLU A 109 -9.52 5.00 9.35
N SER A 110 -8.79 5.23 8.26
CA SER A 110 -8.01 6.46 8.06
C SER A 110 -8.86 7.66 7.63
N PHE A 111 -10.12 7.47 7.26
CA PHE A 111 -10.96 8.54 6.70
C PHE A 111 -11.14 9.73 7.66
N ALA A 112 -11.49 9.47 8.92
CA ALA A 112 -11.76 10.53 9.89
C ALA A 112 -10.49 11.37 10.20
N PRO A 113 -9.35 10.78 10.61
CA PRO A 113 -8.16 11.57 10.91
C PRO A 113 -7.58 12.29 9.68
N LEU A 114 -7.68 11.72 8.48
CA LEU A 114 -7.26 12.41 7.26
C LEU A 114 -8.21 13.57 6.91
N THR A 115 -9.51 13.44 7.19
CA THR A 115 -10.46 14.56 7.04
C THR A 115 -10.11 15.70 7.99
N GLU A 116 -9.73 15.40 9.23
CA GLU A 116 -9.27 16.42 10.21
C GLU A 116 -7.99 17.12 9.71
N SER A 117 -7.03 16.36 9.14
CA SER A 117 -5.84 16.93 8.51
C SER A 117 -6.19 17.87 7.36
N ALA A 118 -7.14 17.49 6.49
CA ALA A 118 -7.61 18.36 5.40
C ALA A 118 -8.26 19.64 5.90
N GLN A 119 -9.10 19.55 6.94
CA GLN A 119 -9.77 20.70 7.57
C GLN A 119 -8.77 21.65 8.25
N ALA A 120 -7.64 21.12 8.71
CA ALA A 120 -6.53 21.92 9.23
C ALA A 120 -5.65 22.55 8.12
N GLY A 121 -6.04 22.43 6.86
CA GLY A 121 -5.32 22.98 5.70
C GLY A 121 -4.24 22.08 5.14
N GLY A 122 -4.14 20.82 5.59
CA GLY A 122 -3.26 19.81 5.03
C GLY A 122 -3.74 19.29 3.67
N LYS A 123 -2.89 18.51 3.01
CA LYS A 123 -3.21 17.78 1.79
C LYS A 123 -3.04 16.27 2.00
N PRO A 124 -3.94 15.64 2.78
CA PRO A 124 -3.80 14.24 3.13
C PRO A 124 -3.95 13.32 1.92
N PHE A 125 -3.27 12.18 2.02
CA PHE A 125 -3.23 11.21 0.94
C PHE A 125 -3.27 9.76 1.43
N ILE A 126 -3.74 8.87 0.55
CA ILE A 126 -3.61 7.41 0.70
C ILE A 126 -2.98 6.87 -0.59
N VAL A 127 -1.96 6.03 -0.44
CA VAL A 127 -1.31 5.34 -1.55
C VAL A 127 -1.45 3.83 -1.38
N THR A 128 -1.89 3.15 -2.43
CA THR A 128 -1.88 1.69 -2.54
C THR A 128 -0.90 1.23 -3.61
N LEU A 129 -0.46 -0.02 -3.52
CA LEU A 129 0.44 -0.68 -4.46
C LEU A 129 -0.26 -1.93 -5.01
N THR A 130 -1.04 -1.76 -6.07
CA THR A 130 -1.75 -2.89 -6.69
C THR A 130 -0.91 -3.60 -7.74
N GLY A 131 0.04 -2.90 -8.36
CA GLY A 131 0.95 -3.45 -9.36
C GLY A 131 0.29 -3.66 -10.73
N ILE A 132 1.12 -3.94 -11.72
CA ILE A 132 0.70 -4.14 -13.12
C ILE A 132 -0.34 -5.25 -13.28
N VAL A 133 -0.38 -6.24 -12.39
CA VAL A 133 -1.33 -7.36 -12.44
C VAL A 133 -2.79 -6.91 -12.24
N SER A 134 -3.03 -5.71 -11.72
CA SER A 134 -4.35 -5.11 -11.64
C SER A 134 -4.80 -4.47 -12.96
N GLU A 135 -3.86 -4.15 -13.87
CA GLU A 135 -4.12 -3.66 -15.23
C GLU A 135 -4.13 -4.80 -16.24
N VAL A 136 -3.17 -5.72 -16.10
CA VAL A 136 -2.96 -6.83 -17.02
C VAL A 136 -2.91 -8.13 -16.20
N PRO A 137 -4.07 -8.76 -15.92
CA PRO A 137 -4.13 -10.04 -15.23
C PRO A 137 -3.31 -11.11 -15.97
N THR A 138 -2.50 -11.84 -15.23
CA THR A 138 -1.47 -12.72 -15.81
C THR A 138 -1.74 -14.18 -15.47
N ALA A 139 -1.55 -15.07 -16.44
CA ALA A 139 -1.63 -16.52 -16.23
C ALA A 139 -0.63 -16.97 -15.16
N GLY A 140 -1.04 -17.92 -14.30
CA GLY A 140 -0.25 -18.34 -13.15
C GLY A 140 -0.30 -17.39 -11.95
N LEU A 141 -1.07 -16.29 -12.05
CA LEU A 141 -1.30 -15.28 -11.01
C LEU A 141 -2.79 -14.91 -10.92
N ALA A 142 -3.69 -15.81 -11.28
CA ALA A 142 -5.12 -15.47 -11.43
C ALA A 142 -5.74 -14.94 -10.14
N ALA A 143 -5.59 -15.65 -9.02
CA ALA A 143 -6.13 -15.23 -7.72
C ALA A 143 -5.44 -13.94 -7.20
N TYR A 144 -4.12 -13.83 -7.36
CA TYR A 144 -3.38 -12.62 -7.00
C TYR A 144 -3.82 -11.41 -7.83
N SER A 145 -3.98 -11.59 -9.15
CA SER A 145 -4.50 -10.52 -10.03
C SER A 145 -5.91 -10.11 -9.62
N ALA A 146 -6.78 -11.07 -9.30
CA ALA A 146 -8.14 -10.78 -8.85
C ALA A 146 -8.15 -9.97 -7.55
N ALA A 147 -7.34 -10.35 -6.55
CA ALA A 147 -7.23 -9.63 -5.29
C ALA A 147 -6.71 -8.18 -5.50
N LYS A 148 -5.66 -8.00 -6.30
CA LYS A 148 -5.10 -6.68 -6.62
C LYS A 148 -6.07 -5.82 -7.45
N SER A 149 -6.76 -6.41 -8.43
CA SER A 149 -7.78 -5.70 -9.22
C SER A 149 -8.99 -5.28 -8.36
N GLY A 150 -9.37 -6.09 -7.38
CA GLY A 150 -10.42 -5.73 -6.42
C GLY A 150 -10.07 -4.47 -5.63
N LEU A 151 -8.84 -4.35 -5.14
CA LEU A 151 -8.38 -3.14 -4.46
C LEU A 151 -8.30 -1.95 -5.44
N ALA A 152 -7.77 -2.15 -6.65
CA ALA A 152 -7.69 -1.08 -7.65
C ALA A 152 -9.08 -0.53 -8.00
N ALA A 153 -10.07 -1.39 -8.20
CA ALA A 153 -11.46 -0.99 -8.45
C ALA A 153 -12.05 -0.20 -7.27
N PHE A 154 -11.78 -0.65 -6.03
CA PHE A 154 -12.18 0.08 -4.82
C PHE A 154 -11.54 1.49 -4.79
N MET A 155 -10.24 1.60 -5.08
CA MET A 155 -9.52 2.89 -5.09
C MET A 155 -10.13 3.88 -6.09
N VAL A 156 -10.50 3.42 -7.29
CA VAL A 156 -11.14 4.27 -8.30
C VAL A 156 -12.48 4.81 -7.79
N ALA A 157 -13.31 3.98 -7.18
CA ALA A 157 -14.61 4.40 -6.65
C ALA A 157 -14.45 5.34 -5.44
N ALA A 158 -13.68 4.91 -4.45
CA ALA A 158 -13.44 5.63 -3.20
C ALA A 158 -12.76 6.99 -3.44
N SER A 159 -11.88 7.12 -4.45
CA SER A 159 -11.23 8.40 -4.77
C SER A 159 -12.21 9.54 -5.04
N ARG A 160 -13.38 9.22 -5.63
CA ARG A 160 -14.42 10.20 -5.92
C ARG A 160 -15.16 10.67 -4.66
N GLU A 161 -15.30 9.76 -3.68
CA GLU A 161 -15.97 10.02 -2.40
C GLU A 161 -15.01 10.81 -1.47
N PHE A 162 -13.79 10.33 -1.28
CA PHE A 162 -12.77 10.89 -0.41
C PHE A 162 -12.33 12.31 -0.82
N ARG A 163 -12.34 12.59 -2.13
CA ARG A 163 -12.03 13.92 -2.66
C ARG A 163 -12.94 15.01 -2.10
N ARG A 164 -14.21 14.69 -1.78
CA ARG A 164 -15.16 15.66 -1.18
C ARG A 164 -14.72 16.08 0.21
N SER A 165 -13.96 15.25 0.91
CA SER A 165 -13.36 15.52 2.22
C SER A 165 -11.91 16.01 2.13
N GLY A 166 -11.43 16.36 0.93
CA GLY A 166 -10.07 16.86 0.71
C GLY A 166 -8.98 15.80 0.74
N ILE A 167 -9.32 14.51 0.74
CA ILE A 167 -8.38 13.39 0.78
C ILE A 167 -8.10 12.90 -0.64
N ARG A 168 -6.81 12.75 -0.99
CA ARG A 168 -6.37 12.22 -2.26
C ARG A 168 -6.01 10.74 -2.16
N LEU A 169 -6.61 9.92 -2.99
CA LEU A 169 -6.24 8.52 -3.17
C LEU A 169 -5.42 8.37 -4.44
N MET A 170 -4.34 7.60 -4.37
CA MET A 170 -3.46 7.27 -5.50
C MET A 170 -3.16 5.78 -5.48
N ASP A 171 -3.31 5.12 -6.61
CA ASP A 171 -2.92 3.73 -6.78
C ASP A 171 -1.70 3.63 -7.70
N ALA A 172 -0.64 2.99 -7.22
CA ALA A 172 0.59 2.75 -7.95
C ALA A 172 0.63 1.32 -8.48
N ARG A 173 0.90 1.17 -9.77
CA ARG A 173 0.86 -0.12 -10.48
C ARG A 173 2.18 -0.46 -11.16
N PRO A 174 3.30 -0.50 -10.42
CA PRO A 174 4.60 -0.86 -10.99
C PRO A 174 4.58 -2.28 -11.55
N GLY A 175 5.48 -2.54 -12.50
CA GLY A 175 5.80 -3.88 -12.98
C GLY A 175 6.48 -4.73 -11.89
N HIS A 176 7.11 -5.83 -12.31
CA HIS A 176 7.92 -6.65 -11.40
C HIS A 176 9.07 -5.83 -10.81
N ILE A 177 9.19 -5.85 -9.48
CA ILE A 177 10.23 -5.13 -8.73
C ILE A 177 11.18 -6.14 -8.11
N ASP A 178 12.48 -5.87 -8.11
CA ASP A 178 13.50 -6.69 -7.47
C ASP A 178 13.40 -6.58 -5.94
N THR A 179 12.47 -7.36 -5.37
CA THR A 179 12.25 -7.46 -3.93
C THR A 179 12.04 -8.91 -3.52
N GLN A 180 12.04 -9.18 -2.23
CA GLN A 180 11.82 -10.54 -1.72
C GLN A 180 10.38 -11.03 -1.85
N LEU A 181 9.42 -10.21 -2.29
CA LEU A 181 8.02 -10.60 -2.38
C LEU A 181 7.82 -11.85 -3.25
N SER A 182 8.39 -11.89 -4.44
CA SER A 182 8.30 -13.03 -5.36
C SER A 182 9.15 -14.22 -4.93
N GLN A 183 10.15 -14.00 -4.09
CA GLN A 183 11.02 -15.07 -3.56
C GLN A 183 10.39 -15.82 -2.37
N HIS A 184 9.39 -15.21 -1.72
CA HIS A 184 8.67 -15.78 -0.57
C HIS A 184 7.16 -15.79 -0.83
N PRO A 185 6.69 -16.49 -1.89
CA PRO A 185 5.25 -16.61 -2.14
C PRO A 185 4.57 -17.42 -1.04
N ILE A 186 3.29 -17.16 -0.80
CA ILE A 186 2.50 -17.97 0.15
C ILE A 186 2.10 -19.33 -0.44
N SER A 187 2.14 -19.46 -1.76
CA SER A 187 1.92 -20.73 -2.48
C SER A 187 2.63 -20.70 -3.84
N GLY A 188 3.04 -21.85 -4.31
CA GLY A 188 3.67 -22.04 -5.60
C GLY A 188 5.11 -21.54 -5.70
N THR A 189 5.60 -21.40 -6.92
CA THR A 189 6.97 -20.95 -7.22
C THR A 189 6.94 -19.86 -8.27
N ALA A 190 7.71 -18.80 -8.02
CA ALA A 190 7.82 -17.69 -8.97
C ALA A 190 8.35 -18.15 -10.32
N PRO A 191 7.74 -17.73 -11.43
CA PRO A 191 8.31 -17.96 -12.76
C PRO A 191 9.58 -17.11 -12.94
N GLN A 192 10.30 -17.36 -14.03
CA GLN A 192 11.34 -16.44 -14.45
C GLN A 192 10.69 -15.15 -14.97
N PHE A 193 10.87 -14.08 -14.23
CA PHE A 193 10.44 -12.75 -14.67
C PHE A 193 11.47 -12.15 -15.64
N GLY A 194 11.03 -11.24 -16.49
CA GLY A 194 11.92 -10.38 -17.26
C GLY A 194 12.72 -9.42 -16.37
N ALA A 195 13.25 -8.35 -16.95
CA ALA A 195 13.98 -7.34 -16.20
C ALA A 195 13.11 -6.74 -15.08
N ALA A 196 13.60 -6.80 -13.86
CA ALA A 196 12.94 -6.22 -12.69
C ALA A 196 13.23 -4.72 -12.57
N LEU A 197 12.25 -3.98 -12.06
CA LEU A 197 12.43 -2.57 -11.71
C LEU A 197 13.30 -2.44 -10.45
N ASN A 198 14.13 -1.39 -10.42
CA ASN A 198 14.90 -1.05 -9.22
C ASN A 198 13.97 -0.53 -8.12
N PRO A 199 13.95 -1.13 -6.92
CA PRO A 199 13.04 -0.75 -5.85
C PRO A 199 13.26 0.68 -5.32
N ASP A 200 14.49 1.20 -5.35
CA ASP A 200 14.75 2.57 -4.93
C ASP A 200 14.20 3.59 -5.95
N ALA A 201 14.29 3.29 -7.25
CA ALA A 201 13.70 4.12 -8.28
C ALA A 201 12.16 4.12 -8.21
N VAL A 202 11.54 2.95 -7.95
CA VAL A 202 10.09 2.85 -7.77
C VAL A 202 9.64 3.64 -6.53
N ALA A 203 10.36 3.52 -5.40
CA ALA A 203 10.07 4.28 -4.20
C ALA A 203 10.17 5.80 -4.44
N ALA A 204 11.24 6.24 -5.13
CA ALA A 204 11.43 7.64 -5.50
C ALA A 204 10.27 8.16 -6.36
N ARG A 205 9.84 7.37 -7.34
CA ARG A 205 8.72 7.72 -8.21
C ARG A 205 7.40 7.87 -7.43
N VAL A 206 7.13 6.96 -6.49
CA VAL A 206 5.94 7.03 -5.63
C VAL A 206 5.98 8.29 -4.75
N VAL A 207 7.10 8.58 -4.09
CA VAL A 207 7.23 9.76 -3.23
C VAL A 207 7.14 11.06 -4.04
N GLN A 208 7.72 11.08 -5.25
CA GLN A 208 7.58 12.22 -6.16
C GLN A 208 6.12 12.44 -6.56
N ALA A 209 5.37 11.37 -6.89
CA ALA A 209 3.95 11.46 -7.22
C ALA A 209 3.10 12.00 -6.05
N ILE A 210 3.45 11.64 -4.80
CA ILE A 210 2.82 12.21 -3.60
C ILE A 210 3.04 13.73 -3.58
N ARG A 211 4.27 14.19 -3.79
CA ARG A 211 4.64 15.62 -3.80
C ARG A 211 3.91 16.40 -4.90
N ASP A 212 3.80 15.82 -6.09
CA ASP A 212 3.23 16.46 -7.28
C ASP A 212 1.71 16.42 -7.33
N ASP A 213 1.06 15.91 -6.27
CA ASP A 213 -0.39 15.76 -6.17
C ASP A 213 -0.98 14.84 -7.28
N GLU A 214 -0.19 13.88 -7.80
CA GLU A 214 -0.68 12.92 -8.78
C GLU A 214 -1.81 12.06 -8.19
N LYS A 215 -2.74 11.65 -9.04
CA LYS A 215 -3.95 10.91 -8.62
C LYS A 215 -3.94 9.46 -9.06
N ASP A 216 -3.04 9.13 -9.96
CA ASP A 216 -2.93 7.81 -10.56
C ASP A 216 -1.49 7.58 -11.01
N LEU A 217 -0.98 6.37 -10.82
CA LEU A 217 0.39 6.03 -11.17
C LEU A 217 0.40 4.69 -11.94
N PRO A 218 0.03 4.71 -13.23
CA PRO A 218 -0.08 3.51 -14.07
C PRO A 218 1.25 2.81 -14.26
N SER A 219 1.23 1.58 -14.74
CA SER A 219 2.45 0.78 -14.99
C SER A 219 3.43 1.46 -15.94
N THR A 220 2.94 2.27 -16.86
CA THR A 220 3.75 3.06 -17.82
C THR A 220 4.48 4.25 -17.19
N ALA A 221 4.25 4.54 -15.93
CA ALA A 221 4.89 5.65 -15.20
C ALA A 221 6.21 5.26 -14.51
N PHE A 222 6.61 3.98 -14.62
CA PHE A 222 7.80 3.41 -13.97
C PHE A 222 8.87 2.98 -14.96
#